data_acaf7a0b30f94f728b88528932537f3f
#
_entry.id   acaf7a0b30f94f728b88528932537f3f
#
_cell.length_a   1.000
_cell.length_b   1.000
_cell.length_c   1.000
_cell.angle_alpha   90.00
_cell.angle_beta   90.00
_cell.angle_gamma   90.00
#
_symmetry.space_group_name_H-M   'P 1'
#
loop_
_entity.id
_entity.type
_entity.pdbx_description
1 polymer ?
#
loop_
_entity_poly.entity_id
_entity_poly.type
_entity_poly.pdbx_seq_one_letter_code
_entity_poly.pdbx_strand_id
1 'polypeptide(L)'
;MFSSGGKMKPNSEPILPTTIGRSLATVATMGVLVFAMTMVGCGASAQPVRGPTETLRDYAEALDQGRVDDAYAMLSDEAKREMSLDAFRRMVRENPSEIGEIAGALKRPGGAPVVTATIDTPDGDSLLLRYESGRWRVDASAIDLYSQATPRQAVTSFIRAFERKRYDVLMRFVPDSKKPGLDAKKLEESWEGSQKEEMQRLIPAVKSALPTATFEEVGDRATMPFGAVGTVQLLQEHGVWKIEDFN
;
A
#
# COMPACT_ATOMS: atom_id res chain seq x y z
N MET A 1 -28.00 -58.47 3.55
CA MET A 1 -28.00 -59.05 4.91
C MET A 1 -28.03 -57.94 5.89
N PHE A 2 -29.18 -57.79 6.50
CA PHE A 2 -29.54 -57.51 7.92
C PHE A 2 -28.95 -56.20 8.48
N SER A 3 -29.69 -55.24 8.83
CA SER A 3 -30.96 -55.13 9.59
C SER A 3 -30.69 -54.32 10.88
N SER A 4 -31.52 -53.36 11.06
CA SER A 4 -32.32 -53.01 12.25
C SER A 4 -31.60 -52.07 13.22
N GLY A 5 -32.08 -50.96 13.64
CA GLY A 5 -33.45 -50.57 13.94
C GLY A 5 -33.46 -50.13 15.39
N GLY A 6 -34.09 -49.02 15.71
CA GLY A 6 -34.29 -48.66 17.11
C GLY A 6 -34.73 -47.20 17.35
N LYS A 7 -35.96 -46.89 17.01
CA LYS A 7 -36.72 -45.76 17.56
C LYS A 7 -37.05 -46.02 19.04
N MET A 8 -37.10 -44.97 19.85
CA MET A 8 -38.19 -44.79 20.82
C MET A 8 -38.20 -43.38 21.41
N LYS A 9 -39.31 -42.70 21.21
CA LYS A 9 -40.01 -41.72 22.06
C LYS A 9 -41.01 -42.54 22.92
N PRO A 10 -41.82 -41.99 23.80
CA PRO A 10 -42.00 -40.66 24.40
C PRO A 10 -42.43 -40.72 25.90
N ASN A 11 -43.03 -39.65 26.38
CA ASN A 11 -43.99 -39.47 27.48
C ASN A 11 -43.45 -38.76 28.74
N SER A 12 -44.17 -37.96 29.41
CA SER A 12 -45.45 -37.24 29.33
C SER A 12 -45.51 -36.38 30.60
N GLU A 13 -46.19 -35.28 30.47
CA GLU A 13 -46.72 -34.43 31.56
C GLU A 13 -47.60 -35.22 32.50
N PRO A 14 -48.36 -34.62 33.50
CA PRO A 14 -48.28 -33.34 34.21
C PRO A 14 -48.45 -33.54 35.75
N ILE A 15 -48.62 -32.54 36.57
CA ILE A 15 -49.72 -32.38 37.55
C ILE A 15 -49.52 -31.12 38.44
N LEU A 16 -50.45 -30.18 38.35
CA LEU A 16 -50.86 -29.27 39.43
C LEU A 16 -51.82 -30.03 40.39
N PRO A 17 -52.06 -29.62 41.64
CA PRO A 17 -52.86 -28.43 41.91
C PRO A 17 -52.61 -27.73 43.29
N THR A 18 -53.02 -26.47 43.35
CA THR A 18 -54.02 -25.85 44.31
C THR A 18 -53.77 -25.95 45.85
N THR A 19 -53.66 -24.88 46.59
CA THR A 19 -54.74 -24.16 47.25
C THR A 19 -54.24 -23.06 48.20
N ILE A 20 -54.80 -21.88 48.09
CA ILE A 20 -55.44 -21.00 49.04
C ILE A 20 -54.80 -20.77 50.44
N GLY A 21 -54.53 -19.50 50.71
CA GLY A 21 -54.28 -18.96 52.03
C GLY A 21 -54.28 -17.42 52.04
N ARG A 22 -55.46 -16.82 52.28
CA ARG A 22 -55.65 -15.37 52.54
C ARG A 22 -55.09 -15.00 53.91
N SER A 23 -54.38 -13.83 54.01
CA SER A 23 -54.64 -12.84 55.10
C SER A 23 -53.73 -11.59 54.88
N LEU A 24 -54.39 -10.49 54.64
CA LEU A 24 -54.39 -9.18 55.29
C LEU A 24 -53.10 -8.54 55.77
N ALA A 25 -52.83 -7.42 55.08
CA ALA A 25 -52.47 -6.08 55.55
C ALA A 25 -51.22 -5.90 56.44
N THR A 26 -50.24 -5.22 55.93
CA THR A 26 -49.76 -4.02 56.63
C THR A 26 -49.01 -3.11 55.62
N VAL A 27 -49.40 -1.85 55.59
CA VAL A 27 -48.80 -0.72 54.87
C VAL A 27 -47.44 -0.43 55.48
N ALA A 28 -46.41 -0.44 54.67
CA ALA A 28 -45.15 0.27 54.96
C ALA A 28 -44.55 0.78 53.67
N THR A 29 -44.77 2.04 53.45
CA THR A 29 -44.03 2.93 52.52
C THR A 29 -42.56 2.85 52.81
N MET A 30 -41.75 2.41 51.83
CA MET A 30 -40.36 2.86 51.81
C MET A 30 -39.70 2.59 50.46
N GLY A 31 -39.45 3.66 49.75
CA GLY A 31 -38.23 3.91 48.99
C GLY A 31 -37.89 2.99 47.83
N VAL A 32 -38.45 3.25 46.63
CA VAL A 32 -37.87 2.77 45.37
C VAL A 32 -36.58 3.55 45.13
N LEU A 33 -35.47 2.99 45.55
CA LEU A 33 -34.12 3.46 45.13
C LEU A 33 -33.88 2.94 43.70
N VAL A 34 -34.24 3.76 42.72
CA VAL A 34 -33.84 3.52 41.31
C VAL A 34 -32.35 3.73 41.21
N PHE A 35 -31.61 2.65 41.26
CA PHE A 35 -30.17 2.63 40.93
C PHE A 35 -30.06 2.73 39.43
N ALA A 36 -30.05 3.97 38.94
CA ALA A 36 -29.69 4.26 37.56
C ALA A 36 -28.20 3.94 37.40
N MET A 37 -27.85 2.73 36.95
CA MET A 37 -26.55 2.42 36.42
C MET A 37 -26.36 3.22 35.14
N THR A 38 -25.78 4.41 35.24
CA THR A 38 -25.20 5.12 34.11
C THR A 38 -24.03 4.28 33.60
N MET A 39 -24.28 3.50 32.55
CA MET A 39 -23.24 2.96 31.71
C MET A 39 -22.49 4.14 31.11
N VAL A 40 -21.39 4.58 31.76
CA VAL A 40 -20.39 5.42 31.15
C VAL A 40 -19.68 4.54 30.12
N GLY A 41 -20.26 4.46 28.92
CA GLY A 41 -19.60 3.94 27.76
C GLY A 41 -18.38 4.85 27.52
N CYS A 42 -17.16 4.34 27.78
CA CYS A 42 -15.97 4.87 27.19
C CYS A 42 -16.06 4.70 25.68
N GLY A 43 -16.83 5.57 25.04
CA GLY A 43 -16.68 5.83 23.62
C GLY A 43 -15.30 6.44 23.45
N ALA A 44 -14.32 5.65 23.03
CA ALA A 44 -13.14 6.21 22.42
C ALA A 44 -13.65 7.05 21.25
N SER A 45 -13.75 8.35 21.47
CA SER A 45 -14.01 9.32 20.39
C SER A 45 -12.83 9.17 19.45
N ALA A 46 -13.02 8.41 18.37
CA ALA A 46 -12.12 8.44 17.24
C ALA A 46 -12.03 9.91 16.83
N GLN A 47 -10.91 10.54 17.15
CA GLN A 47 -10.67 11.91 16.69
C GLN A 47 -10.81 11.85 15.17
N PRO A 48 -11.57 12.76 14.56
CA PRO A 48 -11.68 12.79 13.11
C PRO A 48 -10.26 12.88 12.54
N VAL A 49 -9.89 11.93 11.70
CA VAL A 49 -8.60 11.95 11.03
C VAL A 49 -8.54 13.24 10.23
N ARG A 50 -7.63 14.14 10.63
CA ARG A 50 -7.43 15.42 9.93
C ARG A 50 -6.99 15.12 8.49
N GLY A 51 -7.57 15.87 7.56
CA GLY A 51 -7.20 15.76 6.17
C GLY A 51 -5.81 16.39 5.88
N PRO A 52 -5.24 16.14 4.70
CA PRO A 52 -3.92 16.67 4.34
C PRO A 52 -3.85 18.20 4.42
N THR A 53 -4.90 18.90 3.99
CA THR A 53 -4.96 20.37 3.99
C THR A 53 -4.96 20.94 5.41
N GLU A 54 -5.74 20.34 6.32
CA GLU A 54 -5.78 20.76 7.73
C GLU A 54 -4.43 20.49 8.40
N THR A 55 -3.83 19.35 8.14
CA THR A 55 -2.50 18.99 8.68
C THR A 55 -1.43 19.99 8.24
N LEU A 56 -1.41 20.37 6.95
CA LEU A 56 -0.46 21.37 6.45
C LEU A 56 -0.69 22.75 7.06
N ARG A 57 -1.95 23.14 7.26
CA ARG A 57 -2.29 24.42 7.91
C ARG A 57 -1.84 24.43 9.37
N ASP A 58 -2.12 23.37 10.12
CA ASP A 58 -1.71 23.23 11.52
C ASP A 58 -0.18 23.27 11.66
N TYR A 59 0.53 22.61 10.75
CA TYR A 59 2.00 22.62 10.68
C TYR A 59 2.54 24.03 10.41
N ALA A 60 1.99 24.71 9.41
CA ALA A 60 2.36 26.08 9.07
C ALA A 60 2.07 27.06 10.23
N GLU A 61 0.96 26.87 10.94
CA GLU A 61 0.61 27.68 12.09
C GLU A 61 1.55 27.42 13.28
N ALA A 62 1.93 26.18 13.50
CA ALA A 62 2.89 25.83 14.54
C ALA A 62 4.27 26.47 14.30
N LEU A 63 4.75 26.48 13.04
CA LEU A 63 5.99 27.14 12.64
C LEU A 63 5.91 28.66 12.86
N ASP A 64 4.84 29.29 12.38
CA ASP A 64 4.63 30.76 12.46
C ASP A 64 4.51 31.26 13.91
N GLN A 65 3.93 30.45 14.80
CA GLN A 65 3.80 30.74 16.22
C GLN A 65 5.03 30.32 17.05
N GLY A 66 6.07 29.80 16.42
CA GLY A 66 7.27 29.31 17.12
C GLY A 66 7.03 28.07 17.98
N ARG A 67 5.94 27.33 17.75
CA ARG A 67 5.63 26.07 18.43
C ARG A 67 6.38 24.91 17.72
N VAL A 68 7.74 24.99 17.84
CA VAL A 68 8.65 24.13 17.07
C VAL A 68 8.45 22.65 17.38
N ASP A 69 8.18 22.31 18.65
CA ASP A 69 7.97 20.92 19.08
C ASP A 69 6.68 20.35 18.52
N ASP A 70 5.62 21.16 18.43
CA ASP A 70 4.35 20.75 17.81
C ASP A 70 4.54 20.53 16.31
N ALA A 71 5.27 21.42 15.63
CA ALA A 71 5.60 21.24 14.23
C ALA A 71 6.41 19.95 14.00
N TYR A 72 7.44 19.70 14.83
CA TYR A 72 8.21 18.46 14.76
C TYR A 72 7.36 17.21 15.00
N ALA A 73 6.39 17.27 15.92
CA ALA A 73 5.51 16.14 16.20
C ALA A 73 4.68 15.71 14.96
N MET A 74 4.39 16.66 14.05
CA MET A 74 3.63 16.40 12.80
C MET A 74 4.47 15.80 11.67
N LEU A 75 5.80 15.74 11.81
CA LEU A 75 6.66 15.10 10.81
C LEU A 75 6.44 13.58 10.77
N SER A 76 6.71 12.97 9.62
CA SER A 76 6.71 11.52 9.48
C SER A 76 7.82 10.86 10.30
N ASP A 77 7.66 9.58 10.61
CA ASP A 77 8.69 8.81 11.32
C ASP A 77 10.01 8.75 10.54
N GLU A 78 9.95 8.77 9.20
CA GLU A 78 11.12 8.82 8.34
C GLU A 78 11.87 10.14 8.52
N ALA A 79 11.18 11.28 8.39
CA ALA A 79 11.77 12.60 8.61
C ALA A 79 12.36 12.75 10.02
N LYS A 80 11.74 12.15 11.04
CA LYS A 80 12.26 12.12 12.41
C LYS A 80 13.49 11.24 12.59
N ARG A 81 13.67 10.21 11.76
CA ARG A 81 14.92 9.41 11.74
C ARG A 81 16.07 10.18 11.12
N GLU A 82 15.78 10.98 10.09
CA GLU A 82 16.81 11.79 9.41
C GLU A 82 17.22 13.04 10.19
N MET A 83 16.28 13.65 10.91
CA MET A 83 16.50 14.90 11.64
C MET A 83 16.00 14.80 13.08
N SER A 84 16.89 14.93 14.07
CA SER A 84 16.51 14.96 15.48
C SER A 84 15.74 16.25 15.84
N LEU A 85 14.95 16.22 16.93
CA LEU A 85 14.25 17.40 17.43
C LEU A 85 15.19 18.59 17.69
N ASP A 86 16.39 18.34 18.24
CA ASP A 86 17.35 19.40 18.54
C ASP A 86 17.96 20.00 17.26
N ALA A 87 18.16 19.19 16.21
CA ALA A 87 18.58 19.67 14.92
C ALA A 87 17.48 20.51 14.28
N PHE A 88 16.22 20.07 14.34
CA PHE A 88 15.06 20.80 13.84
C PHE A 88 14.88 22.15 14.56
N ARG A 89 14.93 22.17 15.90
CA ARG A 89 14.88 23.42 16.71
C ARG A 89 15.99 24.39 16.31
N ARG A 90 17.19 23.88 16.06
CA ARG A 90 18.34 24.69 15.65
C ARG A 90 18.10 25.29 14.26
N MET A 91 17.69 24.47 13.31
CA MET A 91 17.35 24.88 11.94
C MET A 91 16.29 25.99 11.92
N VAL A 92 15.20 25.82 12.66
CA VAL A 92 14.12 26.84 12.73
C VAL A 92 14.64 28.15 13.34
N ARG A 93 15.45 28.09 14.39
CA ARG A 93 16.00 29.25 15.05
C ARG A 93 17.05 30.01 14.22
N GLU A 94 17.82 29.29 13.42
CA GLU A 94 18.90 29.85 12.59
C GLU A 94 18.39 30.43 11.27
N ASN A 95 17.20 30.04 10.84
CA ASN A 95 16.61 30.45 9.54
C ASN A 95 15.19 31.06 9.70
N PRO A 96 14.98 32.09 10.49
CA PRO A 96 13.64 32.59 10.81
C PRO A 96 12.91 33.17 9.59
N SER A 97 13.63 33.78 8.66
CA SER A 97 13.08 34.37 7.44
C SER A 97 12.52 33.30 6.53
N GLU A 98 13.30 32.27 6.25
CA GLU A 98 12.96 31.16 5.39
C GLU A 98 11.79 30.35 5.98
N ILE A 99 11.80 30.15 7.29
CA ILE A 99 10.70 29.47 7.99
C ILE A 99 9.41 30.29 7.90
N GLY A 100 9.48 31.62 8.02
CA GLY A 100 8.34 32.50 7.83
C GLY A 100 7.79 32.46 6.39
N GLU A 101 8.66 32.42 5.40
CA GLU A 101 8.26 32.28 4.00
C GLU A 101 7.58 30.92 3.73
N ILE A 102 8.14 29.82 4.26
CA ILE A 102 7.55 28.49 4.15
C ILE A 102 6.17 28.45 4.82
N ALA A 103 6.07 28.91 6.07
CA ALA A 103 4.80 28.97 6.79
C ALA A 103 3.76 29.79 6.03
N GLY A 104 4.16 30.96 5.49
CA GLY A 104 3.32 31.81 4.67
C GLY A 104 2.88 31.13 3.36
N ALA A 105 3.75 30.37 2.71
CA ALA A 105 3.44 29.62 1.50
C ALA A 105 2.42 28.50 1.76
N LEU A 106 2.60 27.75 2.85
CA LEU A 106 1.73 26.64 3.24
C LEU A 106 0.32 27.09 3.68
N LYS A 107 0.18 28.33 4.15
CA LYS A 107 -1.12 28.92 4.52
C LYS A 107 -1.95 29.36 3.32
N ARG A 108 -1.35 29.53 2.14
CA ARG A 108 -2.07 29.95 0.94
C ARG A 108 -3.01 28.84 0.48
N PRO A 109 -4.19 29.21 -0.09
CA PRO A 109 -5.07 28.23 -0.68
C PRO A 109 -4.35 27.44 -1.80
N GLY A 110 -4.21 26.16 -1.63
CA GLY A 110 -3.70 25.23 -2.65
C GLY A 110 -4.84 24.59 -3.43
N GLY A 111 -4.50 23.81 -4.46
CA GLY A 111 -5.46 22.93 -5.13
C GLY A 111 -5.98 21.84 -4.17
N ALA A 112 -7.04 21.15 -4.60
CA ALA A 112 -7.53 19.98 -3.87
C ALA A 112 -6.42 18.93 -3.72
N PRO A 113 -6.18 18.41 -2.51
CA PRO A 113 -5.14 17.43 -2.30
C PRO A 113 -5.46 16.13 -3.05
N VAL A 114 -4.47 15.57 -3.74
CA VAL A 114 -4.54 14.23 -4.29
C VAL A 114 -3.99 13.27 -3.24
N VAL A 115 -4.87 12.44 -2.67
CA VAL A 115 -4.49 11.44 -1.69
C VAL A 115 -4.31 10.10 -2.40
N THR A 116 -3.11 9.55 -2.32
CA THR A 116 -2.77 8.27 -2.94
C THR A 116 -2.23 7.29 -1.89
N ALA A 117 -2.38 6.00 -2.16
CA ALA A 117 -1.72 4.94 -1.44
C ALA A 117 -1.08 3.97 -2.43
N THR A 118 0.13 3.50 -2.13
CA THR A 118 0.79 2.44 -2.89
C THR A 118 0.72 1.15 -2.08
N ILE A 119 0.34 0.07 -2.73
CA ILE A 119 0.32 -1.27 -2.14
C ILE A 119 1.23 -2.15 -2.98
N ASP A 120 2.27 -2.69 -2.37
CA ASP A 120 3.15 -3.63 -3.02
C ASP A 120 2.56 -5.05 -2.94
N THR A 121 2.51 -5.72 -4.08
CA THR A 121 2.04 -7.10 -4.16
C THR A 121 3.19 -8.08 -3.87
N PRO A 122 2.88 -9.33 -3.46
CA PRO A 122 3.92 -10.36 -3.27
C PRO A 122 4.78 -10.61 -4.52
N ASP A 123 4.23 -10.34 -5.69
CA ASP A 123 4.93 -10.50 -6.97
C ASP A 123 5.84 -9.31 -7.32
N GLY A 124 5.92 -8.29 -6.44
CA GLY A 124 6.76 -7.10 -6.60
C GLY A 124 6.14 -6.00 -7.47
N ASP A 125 4.87 -6.13 -7.86
CA ASP A 125 4.13 -5.04 -8.49
C ASP A 125 3.62 -4.05 -7.44
N SER A 126 3.64 -2.76 -7.76
CA SER A 126 3.05 -1.72 -6.94
C SER A 126 1.72 -1.26 -7.53
N LEU A 127 0.66 -1.34 -6.73
CA LEU A 127 -0.67 -0.87 -7.09
C LEU A 127 -0.91 0.51 -6.50
N LEU A 128 -1.25 1.48 -7.35
CA LEU A 128 -1.61 2.81 -6.93
C LEU A 128 -3.12 2.91 -6.72
N LEU A 129 -3.52 3.40 -5.56
CA LEU A 129 -4.90 3.75 -5.24
C LEU A 129 -5.02 5.26 -5.07
N ARG A 130 -6.16 5.82 -5.46
CA ARG A 130 -6.53 7.22 -5.25
C ARG A 130 -7.76 7.31 -4.36
N TYR A 131 -7.75 8.25 -3.44
CA TYR A 131 -8.92 8.55 -2.62
C TYR A 131 -9.75 9.63 -3.29
N GLU A 132 -10.92 9.24 -3.81
CA GLU A 132 -11.80 10.13 -4.57
C GLU A 132 -13.23 9.99 -4.08
N SER A 133 -13.88 11.12 -3.82
CA SER A 133 -15.29 11.17 -3.40
C SER A 133 -15.59 10.27 -2.19
N GLY A 134 -14.72 10.30 -1.18
CA GLY A 134 -14.91 9.58 0.08
C GLY A 134 -14.60 8.07 0.03
N ARG A 135 -13.96 7.57 -1.04
CA ARG A 135 -13.60 6.14 -1.19
C ARG A 135 -12.30 5.94 -1.95
N TRP A 136 -11.65 4.84 -1.67
CA TRP A 136 -10.48 4.39 -2.43
C TRP A 136 -10.90 3.84 -3.80
N ARG A 137 -10.16 4.23 -4.81
CA ARG A 137 -10.28 3.72 -6.18
C ARG A 137 -8.94 3.20 -6.65
N VAL A 138 -8.97 2.13 -7.43
CA VAL A 138 -7.78 1.59 -8.09
C VAL A 138 -7.42 2.50 -9.26
N ASP A 139 -6.18 2.97 -9.31
CA ASP A 139 -5.68 3.78 -10.43
C ASP A 139 -5.53 2.94 -11.69
N ALA A 140 -5.66 3.57 -12.85
CA ALA A 140 -5.53 2.88 -14.14
C ALA A 140 -4.16 2.21 -14.32
N SER A 141 -3.11 2.71 -13.66
CA SER A 141 -1.78 2.07 -13.69
C SER A 141 -1.77 0.65 -13.13
N ALA A 142 -2.74 0.29 -12.26
CA ALA A 142 -2.89 -1.07 -11.74
C ALA A 142 -3.30 -2.11 -12.80
N ILE A 143 -3.83 -1.67 -13.93
CA ILE A 143 -4.20 -2.53 -15.07
C ILE A 143 -3.15 -2.55 -16.17
N ASP A 144 -2.07 -1.80 -16.04
CA ASP A 144 -0.94 -1.90 -16.96
C ASP A 144 -0.07 -3.11 -16.61
N LEU A 145 -0.48 -4.27 -17.11
CA LEU A 145 0.21 -5.55 -16.89
C LEU A 145 1.65 -5.57 -17.42
N TYR A 146 2.02 -4.59 -18.24
CA TYR A 146 3.32 -4.51 -18.90
C TYR A 146 3.93 -3.12 -18.75
N SER A 147 3.83 -2.56 -17.55
CA SER A 147 4.38 -1.24 -17.21
C SER A 147 5.90 -1.18 -17.41
N GLN A 148 6.35 -0.06 -17.92
CA GLN A 148 7.76 0.29 -18.11
C GLN A 148 8.12 1.60 -17.37
N ALA A 149 7.29 2.00 -16.40
CA ALA A 149 7.43 3.29 -15.71
C ALA A 149 8.64 3.36 -14.78
N THR A 150 9.04 2.21 -14.20
CA THR A 150 10.24 2.10 -13.37
C THR A 150 11.10 0.92 -13.83
N PRO A 151 12.42 0.89 -13.50
CA PRO A 151 13.28 -0.24 -13.83
C PRO A 151 12.73 -1.58 -13.34
N ARG A 152 12.23 -1.62 -12.10
CA ARG A 152 11.64 -2.81 -11.50
C ARG A 152 10.40 -3.28 -12.25
N GLN A 153 9.50 -2.35 -12.60
CA GLN A 153 8.30 -2.67 -13.37
C GLN A 153 8.66 -3.17 -14.77
N ALA A 154 9.67 -2.59 -15.41
CA ALA A 154 10.13 -3.05 -16.72
C ALA A 154 10.64 -4.50 -16.68
N VAL A 155 11.47 -4.86 -15.68
CA VAL A 155 11.96 -6.24 -15.52
C VAL A 155 10.81 -7.20 -15.18
N THR A 156 9.92 -6.83 -14.26
CA THR A 156 8.74 -7.65 -13.91
C THR A 156 7.87 -7.92 -15.15
N SER A 157 7.60 -6.86 -15.92
CA SER A 157 6.76 -6.91 -17.12
C SER A 157 7.40 -7.72 -18.24
N PHE A 158 8.74 -7.57 -18.41
CA PHE A 158 9.50 -8.36 -19.35
C PHE A 158 9.42 -9.87 -19.02
N ILE A 159 9.67 -10.26 -17.77
CA ILE A 159 9.56 -11.66 -17.33
C ILE A 159 8.15 -12.19 -17.59
N ARG A 160 7.12 -11.44 -17.22
CA ARG A 160 5.71 -11.80 -17.45
C ARG A 160 5.39 -11.97 -18.93
N ALA A 161 5.88 -11.09 -19.80
CA ALA A 161 5.70 -11.19 -21.23
C ALA A 161 6.42 -12.42 -21.80
N PHE A 162 7.63 -12.73 -21.33
CA PHE A 162 8.40 -13.90 -21.73
C PHE A 162 7.69 -15.19 -21.32
N GLU A 163 7.28 -15.34 -20.06
CA GLU A 163 6.58 -16.53 -19.55
C GLU A 163 5.26 -16.81 -20.30
N ARG A 164 4.62 -15.74 -20.79
CA ARG A 164 3.37 -15.82 -21.57
C ARG A 164 3.60 -15.87 -23.07
N LYS A 165 4.85 -15.91 -23.52
CA LYS A 165 5.25 -15.93 -24.94
C LYS A 165 4.64 -14.77 -25.75
N ARG A 166 4.50 -13.61 -25.10
CA ARG A 166 3.98 -12.41 -25.73
C ARG A 166 5.13 -11.63 -26.42
N TYR A 167 5.62 -12.17 -27.53
CA TYR A 167 6.72 -11.57 -28.29
C TYR A 167 6.37 -10.20 -28.86
N ASP A 168 5.09 -9.97 -29.16
CA ASP A 168 4.55 -8.67 -29.53
C ASP A 168 4.77 -7.62 -28.42
N VAL A 169 4.57 -8.01 -27.17
CA VAL A 169 4.81 -7.18 -25.99
C VAL A 169 6.30 -7.06 -25.70
N LEU A 170 7.06 -8.15 -25.81
CA LEU A 170 8.53 -8.15 -25.58
C LEU A 170 9.26 -7.16 -26.48
N MET A 171 8.78 -6.94 -27.71
CA MET A 171 9.32 -5.89 -28.60
C MET A 171 9.26 -4.47 -28.01
N ARG A 172 8.38 -4.21 -27.04
CA ARG A 172 8.30 -2.91 -26.34
C ARG A 172 9.53 -2.67 -25.44
N PHE A 173 10.11 -3.76 -24.92
CA PHE A 173 11.26 -3.72 -24.01
C PHE A 173 12.61 -3.71 -24.76
N VAL A 174 12.61 -3.89 -26.06
CA VAL A 174 13.82 -3.80 -26.89
C VAL A 174 14.18 -2.33 -27.09
N PRO A 175 15.44 -1.90 -26.85
CA PRO A 175 15.92 -0.56 -27.19
C PRO A 175 15.74 -0.25 -28.67
N ASP A 176 15.47 1.01 -29.00
CA ASP A 176 15.21 1.41 -30.38
C ASP A 176 16.40 1.17 -31.28
N SER A 177 17.61 1.25 -30.73
CA SER A 177 18.86 0.93 -31.47
C SER A 177 18.96 -0.54 -31.90
N LYS A 178 18.30 -1.47 -31.18
CA LYS A 178 18.29 -2.92 -31.47
C LYS A 178 17.10 -3.38 -32.29
N LYS A 179 16.12 -2.50 -32.53
CA LYS A 179 14.91 -2.83 -33.32
C LYS A 179 15.09 -2.95 -34.84
N PRO A 180 16.05 -2.24 -35.51
CA PRO A 180 16.15 -2.33 -36.95
C PRO A 180 16.30 -3.76 -37.45
N GLY A 181 15.33 -4.20 -38.27
CA GLY A 181 15.30 -5.56 -38.81
C GLY A 181 14.81 -6.66 -37.85
N LEU A 182 14.49 -6.32 -36.61
CA LEU A 182 13.90 -7.23 -35.61
C LEU A 182 12.37 -7.03 -35.57
N ASP A 183 11.63 -8.12 -35.51
CA ASP A 183 10.20 -8.15 -35.28
C ASP A 183 9.83 -9.25 -34.28
N ALA A 184 8.59 -9.31 -33.86
CA ALA A 184 8.13 -10.28 -32.86
C ALA A 184 8.38 -11.73 -33.30
N LYS A 185 8.25 -12.03 -34.60
CA LYS A 185 8.45 -13.38 -35.13
C LYS A 185 9.94 -13.77 -35.09
N LYS A 186 10.82 -12.90 -35.47
CA LYS A 186 12.28 -13.14 -35.39
C LYS A 186 12.76 -13.28 -33.96
N LEU A 187 12.18 -12.49 -33.06
CA LEU A 187 12.46 -12.59 -31.62
C LEU A 187 12.03 -13.96 -31.09
N GLU A 188 10.83 -14.42 -31.47
CA GLU A 188 10.33 -15.76 -31.13
C GLU A 188 11.24 -16.85 -31.68
N GLU A 189 11.57 -16.81 -32.98
CA GLU A 189 12.44 -17.78 -33.64
C GLU A 189 13.83 -17.86 -32.96
N SER A 190 14.38 -16.72 -32.51
CA SER A 190 15.66 -16.68 -31.80
C SER A 190 15.55 -17.29 -30.41
N TRP A 191 14.57 -16.89 -29.62
CA TRP A 191 14.45 -17.29 -28.21
C TRP A 191 13.83 -18.67 -27.98
N GLU A 192 13.03 -19.17 -28.93
CA GLU A 192 12.57 -20.57 -28.92
C GLU A 192 13.54 -21.51 -29.67
N GLY A 193 14.50 -20.94 -30.41
CA GLY A 193 15.52 -21.65 -31.18
C GLY A 193 16.91 -21.58 -30.55
N SER A 194 17.80 -20.81 -31.17
CA SER A 194 19.23 -20.77 -30.83
C SER A 194 19.55 -20.28 -29.41
N GLN A 195 18.72 -19.40 -28.85
CA GLN A 195 18.92 -18.84 -27.50
C GLN A 195 18.02 -19.47 -26.41
N LYS A 196 17.29 -20.52 -26.77
CA LYS A 196 16.30 -21.13 -25.86
C LYS A 196 16.88 -21.57 -24.52
N GLU A 197 17.97 -22.31 -24.54
CA GLU A 197 18.61 -22.82 -23.32
C GLU A 197 19.18 -21.69 -22.45
N GLU A 198 19.68 -20.65 -23.07
CA GLU A 198 20.17 -19.46 -22.39
C GLU A 198 19.02 -18.73 -21.68
N MET A 199 17.94 -18.44 -22.41
CA MET A 199 16.76 -17.76 -21.86
C MET A 199 16.08 -18.58 -20.75
N GLN A 200 16.05 -19.91 -20.88
CA GLN A 200 15.50 -20.80 -19.85
C GLN A 200 16.30 -20.82 -18.55
N ARG A 201 17.59 -20.49 -18.59
CA ARG A 201 18.43 -20.31 -17.39
C ARG A 201 18.36 -18.91 -16.83
N LEU A 202 18.39 -17.93 -17.72
CA LEU A 202 18.47 -16.51 -17.38
C LEU A 202 17.19 -16.02 -16.71
N ILE A 203 16.01 -16.27 -17.30
CA ILE A 203 14.76 -15.72 -16.82
C ILE A 203 14.41 -16.17 -15.39
N PRO A 204 14.51 -17.46 -15.02
CA PRO A 204 14.30 -17.88 -13.63
C PRO A 204 15.30 -17.26 -12.64
N ALA A 205 16.57 -17.07 -13.05
CA ALA A 205 17.59 -16.45 -12.20
C ALA A 205 17.25 -14.97 -11.92
N VAL A 206 16.89 -14.20 -12.95
CA VAL A 206 16.45 -12.81 -12.81
C VAL A 206 15.18 -12.73 -11.96
N LYS A 207 14.19 -13.59 -12.23
CA LYS A 207 12.93 -13.65 -11.47
C LYS A 207 13.16 -13.93 -9.98
N SER A 208 14.07 -14.85 -9.66
CA SER A 208 14.40 -15.20 -8.27
C SER A 208 15.08 -14.05 -7.53
N ALA A 209 15.89 -13.26 -8.20
CA ALA A 209 16.58 -12.12 -7.60
C ALA A 209 15.66 -10.89 -7.42
N LEU A 210 14.68 -10.71 -8.29
CA LEU A 210 13.88 -9.49 -8.43
C LEU A 210 13.21 -9.01 -7.12
N PRO A 211 12.62 -9.86 -6.25
CA PRO A 211 11.94 -9.39 -5.03
C PRO A 211 12.85 -8.61 -4.07
N THR A 212 14.12 -9.00 -3.99
CA THR A 212 15.11 -8.39 -3.08
C THR A 212 16.17 -7.56 -3.79
N ALA A 213 16.12 -7.46 -5.13
CA ALA A 213 17.11 -6.74 -5.90
C ALA A 213 17.10 -5.25 -5.59
N THR A 214 18.28 -4.66 -5.55
CA THR A 214 18.46 -3.21 -5.55
C THR A 214 18.72 -2.76 -6.99
N PHE A 215 18.08 -1.67 -7.39
CA PHE A 215 18.32 -1.02 -8.67
C PHE A 215 19.19 0.19 -8.45
N GLU A 216 20.31 0.26 -9.18
CA GLU A 216 21.16 1.45 -9.23
C GLU A 216 20.78 2.25 -10.47
N GLU A 217 20.28 3.47 -10.28
CA GLU A 217 19.83 4.36 -11.35
C GLU A 217 20.80 5.53 -11.48
N VAL A 218 21.33 5.73 -12.69
CA VAL A 218 22.23 6.85 -13.02
C VAL A 218 21.78 7.45 -14.35
N GLY A 219 21.12 8.59 -14.29
CA GLY A 219 20.58 9.28 -15.47
C GLY A 219 19.49 8.44 -16.17
N ASP A 220 19.73 8.08 -17.41
CA ASP A 220 18.84 7.27 -18.24
C ASP A 220 19.17 5.76 -18.21
N ARG A 221 20.03 5.32 -17.28
CA ARG A 221 20.45 3.92 -17.14
C ARG A 221 20.12 3.39 -15.75
N ALA A 222 19.81 2.10 -15.72
CA ALA A 222 19.66 1.38 -14.46
C ALA A 222 20.31 0.00 -14.57
N THR A 223 20.79 -0.51 -13.44
CA THR A 223 21.35 -1.86 -13.34
C THR A 223 20.71 -2.61 -12.19
N MET A 224 20.52 -3.92 -12.36
CA MET A 224 20.00 -4.82 -11.35
C MET A 224 20.90 -6.07 -11.29
N PRO A 225 21.61 -6.35 -10.19
CA PRO A 225 22.37 -7.57 -10.04
C PRO A 225 21.45 -8.80 -9.86
N PHE A 226 21.86 -9.94 -10.43
CA PHE A 226 21.20 -11.23 -10.20
C PHE A 226 22.21 -12.38 -10.16
N GLY A 227 21.91 -13.40 -9.40
CA GLY A 227 22.85 -14.51 -9.21
C GLY A 227 24.17 -14.06 -8.59
N ALA A 228 25.29 -14.69 -8.96
CA ALA A 228 26.62 -14.38 -8.41
C ALA A 228 27.34 -13.25 -9.15
N VAL A 229 27.13 -13.13 -10.46
CA VAL A 229 27.86 -12.19 -11.33
C VAL A 229 27.01 -11.58 -12.41
N GLY A 230 25.74 -11.94 -12.51
CA GLY A 230 24.84 -11.47 -13.56
C GLY A 230 24.33 -10.05 -13.27
N THR A 231 24.06 -9.29 -14.32
CA THR A 231 23.49 -7.95 -14.23
C THR A 231 22.50 -7.72 -15.37
N VAL A 232 21.29 -7.27 -15.03
CA VAL A 232 20.34 -6.71 -16.00
C VAL A 232 20.67 -5.25 -16.20
N GLN A 233 20.90 -4.85 -17.43
CA GLN A 233 21.12 -3.46 -17.82
C GLN A 233 19.85 -2.90 -18.46
N LEU A 234 19.44 -1.72 -18.03
CA LEU A 234 18.25 -1.03 -18.52
C LEU A 234 18.63 0.35 -19.05
N LEU A 235 17.90 0.77 -20.07
CA LEU A 235 17.98 2.09 -20.68
C LEU A 235 16.59 2.74 -20.68
N GLN A 236 16.51 4.00 -20.31
CA GLN A 236 15.29 4.78 -20.42
C GLN A 236 15.25 5.51 -21.77
N GLU A 237 14.26 5.21 -22.58
CA GLU A 237 14.01 5.89 -23.85
C GLU A 237 12.57 6.41 -23.88
N HIS A 238 12.38 7.68 -24.21
CA HIS A 238 11.06 8.33 -24.29
C HIS A 238 10.24 8.20 -23.00
N GLY A 239 10.92 8.21 -21.84
CA GLY A 239 10.27 8.12 -20.52
C GLY A 239 9.85 6.70 -20.10
N VAL A 240 10.25 5.65 -20.86
CA VAL A 240 9.99 4.25 -20.52
C VAL A 240 11.29 3.44 -20.43
N TRP A 241 11.34 2.51 -19.49
CA TRP A 241 12.48 1.64 -19.28
C TRP A 241 12.47 0.43 -20.21
N LYS A 242 13.59 0.14 -20.83
CA LYS A 242 13.82 -1.00 -21.73
C LYS A 242 14.96 -1.85 -21.23
N ILE A 243 15.01 -3.11 -21.67
CA ILE A 243 16.09 -4.04 -21.33
C ILE A 243 17.20 -3.87 -22.38
N GLU A 244 18.34 -3.36 -21.95
CA GLU A 244 19.48 -3.17 -22.85
C GLU A 244 20.26 -4.47 -23.02
N ASP A 245 20.59 -5.14 -21.91
CA ASP A 245 21.37 -6.36 -21.92
C ASP A 245 21.24 -7.17 -20.65
N PHE A 246 21.67 -8.42 -20.74
CA PHE A 246 21.89 -9.34 -19.63
C PHE A 246 23.37 -9.81 -19.68
N ASN A 247 24.16 -9.41 -18.71
CA ASN A 247 25.59 -9.76 -18.62
C ASN A 247 25.84 -10.71 -17.45
#